data_6322d9beca9549b1e69ab76564918c53
#
_entry.id   6322d9beca9549b1e69ab76564918c53
#
_cell.length_a   1.000
_cell.length_b   1.000
_cell.length_c   1.000
_cell.angle_alpha   90.00
_cell.angle_beta   90.00
_cell.angle_gamma   90.00
#
_symmetry.space_group_name_H-M   'P 1'
#
loop_
_entity.id
_entity.type
_entity.pdbx_description
1 polymer ?
#
loop_
_entity_poly.entity_id
_entity_poly.type
_entity_poly.pdbx_seq_one_letter_code
_entity_poly.pdbx_strand_id
1 'polypeptide(L)'
;RFEACKLVGVNFSLCNELGLNIHFESCIVDAANFEGTDLRQVSWNGGRAREVDFTGANCEKVVFEGLDLAGASFERTRLERADFRTATGWRIQPDQNRIRHAKFRRDQLEGLLIGWELDLCE
;
A
#
# COMPACT_ATOMS: atom_id res chain seq x y z
N ARG A 1 0.94 18.55 4.12
CA ARG A 1 -0.36 17.98 3.82
C ARG A 1 -0.74 18.23 2.37
N PHE A 2 -1.15 17.19 1.67
CA PHE A 2 -1.62 17.29 0.30
C PHE A 2 -3.12 16.96 0.25
N GLU A 3 -3.92 17.85 -0.35
CA GLU A 3 -5.35 17.64 -0.52
C GLU A 3 -5.69 17.70 -2.02
N ALA A 4 -6.40 16.68 -2.50
CA ALA A 4 -6.89 16.61 -3.88
C ALA A 4 -5.79 16.87 -4.92
N CYS A 5 -4.56 16.47 -4.62
CA CYS A 5 -3.42 16.68 -5.51
C CYS A 5 -3.20 15.50 -6.45
N LYS A 6 -2.54 15.77 -7.57
CA LYS A 6 -2.04 14.74 -8.46
C LYS A 6 -0.53 14.74 -8.40
N LEU A 7 0.04 13.65 -7.90
CA LEU A 7 1.48 13.47 -7.74
C LEU A 7 1.95 12.23 -8.50
N VAL A 8 1.54 12.14 -9.76
CA VAL A 8 1.80 10.97 -10.59
C VAL A 8 3.29 10.82 -10.89
N GLY A 9 3.82 9.62 -10.66
CA GLY A 9 5.20 9.29 -10.98
C GLY A 9 6.25 9.94 -10.08
N VAL A 10 5.85 10.54 -8.95
CA VAL A 10 6.80 11.16 -8.04
C VAL A 10 7.65 10.11 -7.35
N ASN A 11 8.95 10.35 -7.28
CA ASN A 11 9.87 9.45 -6.60
C ASN A 11 10.13 9.94 -5.17
N PHE A 12 9.48 9.29 -4.20
CA PHE A 12 9.66 9.59 -2.77
C PHE A 12 10.82 8.82 -2.14
N SER A 13 11.42 7.87 -2.87
CA SER A 13 12.51 7.06 -2.33
C SER A 13 13.76 7.89 -2.03
N LEU A 14 13.88 9.04 -2.66
CA LEU A 14 14.99 9.97 -2.46
C LEU A 14 14.88 10.80 -1.19
N CYS A 15 13.72 10.77 -0.51
CA CYS A 15 13.44 11.59 0.68
C CYS A 15 13.49 10.74 1.96
N ASN A 16 14.37 9.80 2.06
CA ASN A 16 14.18 8.58 2.83
C ASN A 16 14.87 8.53 4.20
N GLU A 17 15.86 9.38 4.48
CA GLU A 17 16.75 9.17 5.64
C GLU A 17 16.05 9.27 7.00
N LEU A 18 15.03 10.10 7.11
CA LEU A 18 14.32 10.33 8.37
C LEU A 18 12.87 9.83 8.32
N GLY A 19 12.50 9.13 7.27
CA GLY A 19 11.13 8.74 7.01
C GLY A 19 10.32 9.92 6.47
N LEU A 20 9.07 9.65 6.11
CA LEU A 20 8.17 10.64 5.56
C LEU A 20 7.05 10.91 6.56
N ASN A 21 6.73 12.19 6.74
CA ASN A 21 5.58 12.60 7.55
C ASN A 21 4.65 13.41 6.66
N ILE A 22 3.78 12.70 5.93
CA ILE A 22 2.89 13.29 4.93
C ILE A 22 1.47 12.79 5.19
N HIS A 23 0.52 13.69 5.02
CA HIS A 23 -0.89 13.33 5.02
C HIS A 23 -1.45 13.53 3.61
N PHE A 24 -1.94 12.44 3.00
CA PHE A 24 -2.58 12.49 1.70
C PHE A 24 -4.09 12.40 1.87
N GLU A 25 -4.81 13.41 1.41
CA GLU A 25 -6.27 13.38 1.44
C GLU A 25 -6.81 13.49 0.02
N SER A 26 -7.49 12.44 -0.42
CA SER A 26 -8.08 12.36 -1.75
C SER A 26 -7.11 12.66 -2.88
N CYS A 27 -5.85 12.27 -2.71
CA CYS A 27 -4.80 12.51 -3.70
C CYS A 27 -4.67 11.34 -4.68
N ILE A 28 -4.17 11.63 -5.86
CA ILE A 28 -3.78 10.63 -6.84
C ILE A 28 -2.26 10.58 -6.87
N VAL A 29 -1.69 9.46 -6.42
CA VAL A 29 -0.24 9.26 -6.42
C VAL A 29 0.17 8.08 -7.30
N ASP A 30 -0.55 7.87 -8.38
CA ASP A 30 -0.32 6.75 -9.30
C ASP A 30 1.14 6.70 -9.75
N ALA A 31 1.68 5.49 -9.82
CA ALA A 31 3.05 5.21 -10.26
C ALA A 31 4.13 5.91 -9.41
N ALA A 32 3.79 6.38 -8.22
CA ALA A 32 4.80 6.93 -7.31
C ALA A 32 5.72 5.83 -6.81
N ASN A 33 6.93 6.20 -6.44
CA ASN A 33 7.93 5.27 -5.94
C ASN A 33 8.20 5.53 -4.46
N PHE A 34 7.84 4.56 -3.61
CA PHE A 34 8.13 4.58 -2.18
C PHE A 34 9.11 3.46 -1.78
N GLU A 35 9.88 2.95 -2.74
CA GLU A 35 10.80 1.85 -2.47
C GLU A 35 11.73 2.16 -1.30
N GLY A 36 11.78 1.23 -0.34
CA GLY A 36 12.67 1.33 0.82
C GLY A 36 12.37 2.46 1.79
N THR A 37 11.24 3.15 1.64
CA THR A 37 10.92 4.30 2.50
C THR A 37 10.26 3.87 3.81
N ASP A 38 10.39 4.71 4.83
CA ASP A 38 9.65 4.54 6.07
C ASP A 38 8.34 5.32 5.97
N LEU A 39 7.23 4.58 5.86
CA LEU A 39 5.91 5.16 5.67
C LEU A 39 5.06 5.14 6.94
N ARG A 40 5.64 4.81 8.08
CA ARG A 40 4.86 4.67 9.33
C ARG A 40 4.18 5.96 9.76
N GLN A 41 4.69 7.11 9.34
CA GLN A 41 4.11 8.41 9.66
C GLN A 41 3.30 9.01 8.51
N VAL A 42 3.11 8.26 7.43
CA VAL A 42 2.28 8.69 6.31
C VAL A 42 0.84 8.27 6.58
N SER A 43 -0.09 9.19 6.43
CA SER A 43 -1.51 8.88 6.57
C SER A 43 -2.24 9.09 5.25
N TRP A 44 -3.19 8.19 5.00
CA TRP A 44 -3.96 8.15 3.77
C TRP A 44 -5.44 8.30 4.10
N ASN A 45 -6.15 9.13 3.36
CA ASN A 45 -7.59 9.28 3.49
C ASN A 45 -8.21 9.39 2.11
N GLY A 46 -8.60 8.25 1.57
CA GLY A 46 -9.14 8.15 0.22
C GLY A 46 -8.07 8.40 -0.85
N GLY A 47 -8.51 8.42 -2.09
CA GLY A 47 -7.63 8.67 -3.21
C GLY A 47 -7.19 7.42 -3.93
N ARG A 48 -6.11 7.54 -4.69
CA ARG A 48 -5.68 6.50 -5.59
C ARG A 48 -4.16 6.38 -5.59
N ALA A 49 -3.68 5.15 -5.47
CA ALA A 49 -2.25 4.82 -5.49
C ALA A 49 -2.01 3.63 -6.40
N ARG A 50 -2.51 3.71 -7.63
CA ARG A 50 -2.38 2.63 -8.62
C ARG A 50 -0.95 2.52 -9.09
N GLU A 51 -0.47 1.28 -9.18
CA GLU A 51 0.88 0.98 -9.68
C GLU A 51 1.99 1.65 -8.87
N VAL A 52 1.72 1.97 -7.61
CA VAL A 52 2.73 2.49 -6.70
C VAL A 52 3.67 1.36 -6.29
N ASP A 53 4.95 1.69 -6.16
CA ASP A 53 5.96 0.73 -5.73
C ASP A 53 6.23 0.89 -4.22
N PHE A 54 5.81 -0.10 -3.43
CA PHE A 54 6.07 -0.17 -1.99
C PHE A 54 7.16 -1.18 -1.64
N THR A 55 7.93 -1.63 -2.60
CA THR A 55 8.97 -2.64 -2.38
C THR A 55 9.93 -2.21 -1.26
N GLY A 56 10.08 -3.05 -0.26
CA GLY A 56 11.00 -2.80 0.86
C GLY A 56 10.58 -1.68 1.80
N ALA A 57 9.40 -1.09 1.62
CA ALA A 57 8.93 -0.01 2.47
C ALA A 57 8.52 -0.53 3.85
N ASN A 58 8.60 0.32 4.85
CA ASN A 58 8.10 0.02 6.19
C ASN A 58 6.72 0.65 6.36
N CYS A 59 5.70 -0.21 6.33
CA CYS A 59 4.31 0.19 6.46
C CYS A 59 3.65 -0.39 7.71
N GLU A 60 4.43 -0.65 8.76
CA GLU A 60 3.85 -1.16 10.00
C GLU A 60 2.77 -0.23 10.53
N LYS A 61 1.61 -0.78 10.83
CA LYS A 61 0.45 -0.09 11.40
C LYS A 61 -0.15 1.00 10.48
N VAL A 62 0.30 1.11 9.24
CA VAL A 62 -0.26 2.08 8.30
C VAL A 62 -1.70 1.68 7.96
N VAL A 63 -2.61 2.64 8.00
CA VAL A 63 -4.00 2.44 7.56
C VAL A 63 -4.13 2.99 6.15
N PHE A 64 -4.47 2.11 5.21
CA PHE A 64 -4.69 2.49 3.82
C PHE A 64 -6.18 2.82 3.63
N GLU A 65 -6.61 3.92 4.25
CA GLU A 65 -8.01 4.30 4.34
C GLU A 65 -8.59 4.71 2.99
N GLY A 66 -9.56 3.92 2.51
CA GLY A 66 -10.30 4.24 1.29
C GLY A 66 -9.44 4.33 0.03
N LEU A 67 -8.28 3.69 0.01
CA LEU A 67 -7.27 3.88 -1.04
C LEU A 67 -7.41 2.81 -2.12
N ASP A 68 -7.39 3.24 -3.38
CA ASP A 68 -7.35 2.33 -4.52
C ASP A 68 -5.89 1.95 -4.80
N LEU A 69 -5.56 0.69 -4.55
CA LEU A 69 -4.21 0.15 -4.67
C LEU A 69 -4.04 -0.78 -5.88
N ALA A 70 -4.87 -0.66 -6.90
CA ALA A 70 -4.79 -1.54 -8.06
C ALA A 70 -3.39 -1.48 -8.69
N GLY A 71 -2.77 -2.62 -8.91
CA GLY A 71 -1.44 -2.72 -9.51
C GLY A 71 -0.27 -2.30 -8.62
N ALA A 72 -0.52 -1.90 -7.37
CA ALA A 72 0.56 -1.55 -6.46
C ALA A 72 1.42 -2.78 -6.15
N SER A 73 2.73 -2.57 -6.04
CA SER A 73 3.69 -3.64 -5.78
C SER A 73 4.07 -3.68 -4.30
N PHE A 74 3.89 -4.85 -3.70
CA PHE A 74 4.31 -5.11 -2.31
C PHE A 74 5.27 -6.31 -2.33
N GLU A 75 6.56 -6.06 -2.25
CA GLU A 75 7.57 -7.11 -2.13
C GLU A 75 8.54 -6.73 -1.03
N ARG A 76 8.86 -7.66 -0.16
CA ARG A 76 9.72 -7.42 1.00
C ARG A 76 9.27 -6.20 1.79
N THR A 77 7.97 -5.96 1.80
CA THR A 77 7.36 -4.84 2.48
C THR A 77 6.97 -5.26 3.90
N ARG A 78 7.19 -4.38 4.84
CA ARG A 78 6.77 -4.62 6.23
C ARG A 78 5.35 -4.08 6.40
N LEU A 79 4.42 -5.01 6.54
CA LEU A 79 2.99 -4.71 6.64
C LEU A 79 2.39 -5.22 7.94
N GLU A 80 3.20 -5.47 8.95
CA GLU A 80 2.70 -5.94 10.24
C GLU A 80 1.69 -4.94 10.78
N ARG A 81 0.50 -5.43 11.11
CA ARG A 81 -0.62 -4.62 11.64
C ARG A 81 -1.10 -3.50 10.72
N ALA A 82 -0.71 -3.52 9.45
CA ALA A 82 -1.28 -2.60 8.47
C ALA A 82 -2.77 -2.92 8.28
N ASP A 83 -3.56 -1.91 7.92
CA ASP A 83 -5.01 -2.06 7.79
C ASP A 83 -5.43 -1.80 6.34
N PHE A 84 -5.91 -2.84 5.69
CA PHE A 84 -6.39 -2.81 4.31
C PHE A 84 -7.92 -2.94 4.22
N ARG A 85 -8.64 -2.85 5.34
CA ARG A 85 -10.08 -3.17 5.34
C ARG A 85 -10.92 -2.25 4.45
N THR A 86 -10.49 -1.00 4.27
CA THR A 86 -11.20 -0.04 3.42
C THR A 86 -10.48 0.21 2.10
N ALA A 87 -9.32 -0.39 1.89
CA ALA A 87 -8.58 -0.30 0.62
C ALA A 87 -9.16 -1.27 -0.41
N THR A 88 -8.94 -0.97 -1.68
CA THR A 88 -9.42 -1.80 -2.79
C THR A 88 -8.28 -2.11 -3.76
N GLY A 89 -8.46 -3.19 -4.52
CA GLY A 89 -7.54 -3.54 -5.60
C GLY A 89 -6.19 -4.07 -5.17
N TRP A 90 -5.91 -4.14 -3.87
CA TRP A 90 -4.62 -4.62 -3.39
C TRP A 90 -4.42 -6.11 -3.71
N ARG A 91 -3.16 -6.46 -4.01
CA ARG A 91 -2.74 -7.85 -4.23
C ARG A 91 -1.40 -8.03 -3.53
N ILE A 92 -1.34 -8.95 -2.59
CA ILE A 92 -0.18 -9.14 -1.71
C ILE A 92 0.14 -10.62 -1.63
N GLN A 93 1.38 -11.00 -1.93
CA GLN A 93 1.86 -12.36 -1.72
C GLN A 93 2.33 -12.49 -0.28
N PRO A 94 1.67 -13.32 0.55
CA PRO A 94 2.05 -13.43 1.97
C PRO A 94 3.47 -13.92 2.21
N ASP A 95 3.97 -14.79 1.33
CA ASP A 95 5.32 -15.34 1.45
C ASP A 95 6.42 -14.38 1.03
N GLN A 96 6.07 -13.26 0.39
CA GLN A 96 7.03 -12.24 -0.04
C GLN A 96 7.02 -11.01 0.86
N ASN A 97 6.19 -10.99 1.90
CA ASN A 97 5.98 -9.82 2.74
C ASN A 97 5.82 -10.22 4.20
N ARG A 98 5.91 -9.24 5.09
CA ARG A 98 5.62 -9.45 6.52
C ARG A 98 4.22 -8.92 6.79
N ILE A 99 3.25 -9.83 6.96
CA ILE A 99 1.84 -9.44 7.09
C ILE A 99 1.23 -9.83 8.43
N ARG A 100 2.05 -10.12 9.42
CA ARG A 100 1.54 -10.56 10.72
C ARG A 100 0.58 -9.54 11.32
N HIS A 101 -0.61 -9.99 11.69
CA HIS A 101 -1.68 -9.16 12.25
C HIS A 101 -2.17 -8.03 11.32
N ALA A 102 -1.85 -8.07 10.03
CA ALA A 102 -2.46 -7.17 9.08
C ALA A 102 -3.96 -7.44 8.98
N LYS A 103 -4.75 -6.39 8.74
CA LYS A 103 -6.21 -6.48 8.73
C LYS A 103 -6.74 -6.44 7.30
N PHE A 104 -7.56 -7.42 6.96
CA PHE A 104 -8.17 -7.55 5.64
C PHE A 104 -9.65 -7.85 5.80
N ARG A 105 -10.44 -7.47 4.79
CA ARG A 105 -11.83 -7.92 4.71
C ARG A 105 -11.87 -9.32 4.11
N ARG A 106 -12.72 -10.18 4.66
CA ARG A 106 -12.84 -11.57 4.20
C ARG A 106 -13.26 -11.68 2.74
N ASP A 107 -14.10 -10.78 2.27
CA ASP A 107 -14.59 -10.81 0.88
C ASP A 107 -13.54 -10.38 -0.15
N GLN A 108 -12.33 -10.03 0.30
CA GLN A 108 -11.24 -9.63 -0.59
C GLN A 108 -9.99 -10.49 -0.42
N LEU A 109 -10.09 -11.63 0.23
CA LEU A 109 -8.92 -12.47 0.51
C LEU A 109 -8.26 -13.07 -0.73
N GLU A 110 -8.92 -13.01 -1.88
CA GLU A 110 -8.33 -13.43 -3.15
C GLU A 110 -7.03 -12.70 -3.45
N GLY A 111 -6.91 -11.46 -3.00
CA GLY A 111 -5.67 -10.69 -3.17
C GLY A 111 -4.45 -11.29 -2.49
N LEU A 112 -4.65 -12.23 -1.54
CA LEU A 112 -3.56 -12.93 -0.88
C LEU A 112 -3.17 -14.24 -1.58
N LEU A 113 -3.90 -14.63 -2.61
CA LEU A 113 -3.73 -15.93 -3.28
C LEU A 113 -3.14 -15.76 -4.67
N ILE A 114 -2.58 -14.63 -4.97
CA ILE A 114 -1.98 -14.36 -6.28
C ILE A 114 -0.73 -15.23 -6.48
N GLY A 115 -0.48 -15.60 -7.71
CA GLY A 115 0.69 -16.39 -8.06
C GLY A 115 0.54 -17.90 -7.83
N TRP A 116 -0.57 -18.34 -7.24
CA TRP A 116 -0.81 -19.76 -6.92
C TRP A 116 -1.71 -20.44 -7.94
N GLU A 117 -2.19 -19.70 -8.93
CA GLU A 117 -3.01 -20.23 -10.04
C GLU A 117 -4.20 -21.08 -9.55
N LEU A 118 -4.92 -20.58 -8.55
CA LEU A 118 -6.04 -21.28 -7.95
C LEU A 118 -7.35 -20.92 -8.65
N ASP A 119 -8.21 -21.94 -8.81
CA ASP A 119 -9.59 -21.70 -9.23
C ASP A 119 -10.43 -21.50 -7.99
N LEU A 120 -10.88 -20.27 -7.77
CA LEU A 120 -11.67 -19.90 -6.60
C LEU A 120 -13.16 -19.98 -6.95
N CYS A 121 -13.85 -20.92 -6.31
CA CYS A 121 -15.27 -21.19 -6.56
C CYS A 121 -16.11 -20.79 -5.34
N GLU A 122 -17.36 -20.39 -5.60
CA GLU A 122 -18.32 -20.09 -4.53
C GLU A 122 -18.92 -21.38 -3.96
#